data_cfa596f24477bde12734fb3c69a2fde1
#
_entry.id   cfa596f24477bde12734fb3c69a2fde1
#
_cell.length_a   1.000
_cell.length_b   1.000
_cell.length_c   1.000
_cell.angle_alpha   90.00
_cell.angle_beta   90.00
_cell.angle_gamma   90.00
#
_symmetry.space_group_name_H-M   'P 1'
#
loop_
_entity.id
_entity.type
_entity.pdbx_description
1 polymer ?
#
loop_
_entity_poly.entity_id
_entity_poly.type
_entity_poly.pdbx_seq_one_letter_code
_entity_poly.pdbx_strand_id
1 'polypeptide(L)'
;VQAGYSGSLQGLQEARWGYLSPNAFDWNGDGLPDLVTGDITGDYHVYLNRGTRTEPRLDPARPLYCDGINLHGMWRCRPAAARIGDRVALVIVDGEDHFHLYWRIDDYNVEDGGKLPQESGKPIGCSGGVGGKSGRAKLDLFDWNQDGHLDLVIGTNRVNSIPDRATGLPMPGIGIKTLGTPLLMLNTGTNAKMKFARPE
;
A
#
# COMPACT_ATOMS: atom_id res chain seq x y z
N VAL A 1 10.62 -0.14 -16.44
CA VAL A 1 11.02 0.72 -15.30
C VAL A 1 11.83 -0.15 -14.36
N GLN A 2 13.08 0.22 -14.11
CA GLN A 2 13.95 -0.50 -13.19
C GLN A 2 13.66 0.01 -11.77
N ALA A 3 13.28 -0.89 -10.87
CA ALA A 3 13.11 -0.56 -9.47
C ALA A 3 14.44 -0.53 -8.76
N GLY A 4 14.74 0.57 -8.13
CA GLY A 4 15.96 0.76 -7.39
C GLY A 4 17.17 1.05 -8.29
N TYR A 5 18.19 1.63 -7.67
CA TYR A 5 19.47 1.86 -8.32
C TYR A 5 20.32 0.57 -8.32
N SER A 6 21.26 0.49 -9.22
CA SER A 6 22.25 -0.61 -9.26
C SER A 6 23.04 -0.61 -7.93
N GLY A 7 22.81 -1.59 -7.08
CA GLY A 7 23.45 -1.69 -5.76
C GLY A 7 22.50 -1.93 -4.59
N SER A 8 21.18 -1.88 -4.80
CA SER A 8 20.25 -2.36 -3.79
C SER A 8 20.48 -3.85 -3.54
N LEU A 9 20.37 -4.28 -2.30
CA LEU A 9 20.60 -5.66 -1.82
C LEU A 9 19.59 -6.69 -2.38
N GLN A 10 19.09 -6.45 -3.57
CA GLN A 10 18.27 -7.41 -4.30
C GLN A 10 19.18 -8.51 -4.83
N GLY A 11 18.79 -9.75 -4.68
CA GLY A 11 19.47 -10.84 -5.39
C GLY A 11 19.56 -10.50 -6.87
N LEU A 12 20.64 -10.93 -7.54
CA LEU A 12 20.89 -10.65 -8.96
C LEU A 12 19.66 -10.88 -9.88
N GLN A 13 18.78 -11.82 -9.52
CA GLN A 13 17.55 -12.10 -10.24
C GLN A 13 16.44 -11.07 -9.93
N GLU A 14 16.34 -10.57 -8.71
CA GLU A 14 15.31 -9.62 -8.30
C GLU A 14 15.60 -8.21 -8.81
N ALA A 15 16.86 -7.77 -8.80
CA ALA A 15 17.29 -6.53 -9.44
C ALA A 15 16.94 -6.49 -10.95
N ARG A 16 16.91 -7.65 -11.59
CA ARG A 16 16.58 -7.81 -13.00
C ARG A 16 15.07 -7.70 -13.28
N TRP A 17 14.22 -8.05 -12.30
CA TRP A 17 12.77 -8.09 -12.46
C TRP A 17 12.05 -6.84 -11.91
N GLY A 18 12.76 -6.03 -11.15
CA GLY A 18 12.32 -4.71 -10.72
C GLY A 18 10.96 -4.69 -10.02
N TYR A 19 10.77 -5.47 -8.98
CA TYR A 19 9.50 -5.60 -8.24
C TYR A 19 8.95 -4.27 -7.69
N LEU A 20 8.55 -3.37 -8.59
CA LEU A 20 7.79 -2.17 -8.25
C LEU A 20 6.34 -2.51 -8.00
N SER A 21 5.77 -1.86 -7.02
CA SER A 21 4.35 -1.92 -6.70
C SER A 21 3.74 -0.51 -6.89
N PRO A 22 3.33 -0.16 -8.13
CA PRO A 22 2.87 1.18 -8.45
C PRO A 22 1.41 1.41 -8.05
N ASN A 23 1.13 2.63 -7.63
CA ASN A 23 -0.19 3.25 -7.59
C ASN A 23 -0.19 4.42 -8.57
N ALA A 24 -1.14 4.46 -9.49
CA ALA A 24 -1.31 5.57 -10.43
C ALA A 24 -2.32 6.57 -9.84
N PHE A 25 -1.88 7.79 -9.62
CA PHE A 25 -2.67 8.82 -8.96
C PHE A 25 -2.16 10.22 -9.37
N ASP A 26 -3.04 11.20 -9.51
CA ASP A 26 -2.65 12.61 -9.70
C ASP A 26 -2.05 13.15 -8.40
N TRP A 27 -0.75 12.89 -8.23
CA TRP A 27 -0.03 13.16 -6.99
C TRP A 27 0.15 14.65 -6.74
N ASN A 28 0.56 15.40 -7.76
CA ASN A 28 0.89 16.81 -7.64
C ASN A 28 -0.30 17.76 -7.90
N GLY A 29 -1.44 17.24 -8.36
CA GLY A 29 -2.66 17.99 -8.63
C GLY A 29 -2.66 18.72 -9.97
N ASP A 30 -1.83 18.28 -10.93
CA ASP A 30 -1.77 18.87 -12.28
C ASP A 30 -2.77 18.27 -13.27
N GLY A 31 -3.56 17.29 -12.83
CA GLY A 31 -4.58 16.58 -13.61
C GLY A 31 -4.05 15.38 -14.39
N LEU A 32 -2.76 15.06 -14.27
CA LEU A 32 -2.13 13.91 -14.92
C LEU A 32 -1.87 12.79 -13.90
N PRO A 33 -2.03 11.52 -14.29
CA PRO A 33 -1.66 10.43 -13.41
C PRO A 33 -0.13 10.30 -13.32
N ASP A 34 0.38 10.40 -12.10
CA ASP A 34 1.75 10.11 -11.71
C ASP A 34 1.85 8.66 -11.22
N LEU A 35 3.05 8.18 -10.87
CA LEU A 35 3.21 6.90 -10.18
C LEU A 35 3.84 7.13 -8.81
N VAL A 36 3.16 6.64 -7.77
CA VAL A 36 3.72 6.47 -6.43
C VAL A 36 3.99 4.99 -6.23
N THR A 37 5.22 4.62 -5.90
CA THR A 37 5.65 3.22 -5.90
C THR A 37 6.30 2.82 -4.60
N GLY A 38 6.02 1.59 -4.13
CA GLY A 38 6.86 0.90 -3.18
C GLY A 38 7.73 -0.13 -3.90
N ASP A 39 8.96 -0.28 -3.49
CA ASP A 39 9.90 -1.20 -4.09
C ASP A 39 10.20 -2.44 -3.22
N ILE A 40 11.16 -3.24 -3.66
CA ILE A 40 11.54 -4.47 -2.97
C ILE A 40 12.31 -4.21 -1.67
N THR A 41 12.92 -3.05 -1.53
CA THR A 41 13.66 -2.67 -0.30
C THR A 41 12.76 -2.03 0.73
N GLY A 42 11.55 -1.58 0.32
CA GLY A 42 10.60 -0.85 1.16
C GLY A 42 10.70 0.66 1.00
N ASP A 43 11.48 1.13 0.04
CA ASP A 43 11.57 2.55 -0.27
C ASP A 43 10.39 3.00 -1.13
N TYR A 44 9.93 4.23 -0.92
CA TYR A 44 8.84 4.83 -1.67
C TYR A 44 9.35 5.94 -2.58
N HIS A 45 8.88 5.91 -3.84
CA HIS A 45 9.31 6.84 -4.88
C HIS A 45 8.12 7.42 -5.64
N VAL A 46 8.32 8.63 -6.17
CA VAL A 46 7.39 9.29 -7.08
C VAL A 46 8.04 9.43 -8.45
N TYR A 47 7.24 9.19 -9.48
CA TYR A 47 7.54 9.48 -10.89
C TYR A 47 6.48 10.44 -11.39
N LEU A 48 6.82 11.71 -11.55
CA LEU A 48 5.89 12.71 -12.05
C LEU A 48 5.71 12.59 -13.56
N ASN A 49 4.47 12.70 -14.03
CA ASN A 49 4.14 12.65 -15.44
C ASN A 49 4.22 14.04 -16.05
N ARG A 50 5.17 14.27 -16.97
CA ARG A 50 5.34 15.50 -17.74
C ARG A 50 4.77 15.41 -19.16
N GLY A 51 4.09 14.32 -19.47
CA GLY A 51 3.46 14.08 -20.76
C GLY A 51 1.98 14.45 -20.77
N THR A 52 1.18 13.50 -21.24
CA THR A 52 -0.28 13.60 -21.25
C THR A 52 -0.92 12.36 -20.61
N ARG A 53 -2.23 12.32 -20.53
CA ARG A 53 -2.95 11.12 -20.04
C ARG A 53 -2.80 9.91 -20.97
N THR A 54 -2.67 10.16 -22.28
CA THR A 54 -2.56 9.10 -23.29
C THR A 54 -1.11 8.81 -23.71
N GLU A 55 -0.23 9.76 -23.50
CA GLU A 55 1.21 9.64 -23.78
C GLU A 55 2.03 10.09 -22.55
N PRO A 56 2.06 9.29 -21.48
CA PRO A 56 2.77 9.68 -20.26
C PRO A 56 4.29 9.70 -20.50
N ARG A 57 4.94 10.72 -19.93
CA ARG A 57 6.39 10.87 -19.87
C ARG A 57 6.79 11.03 -18.41
N LEU A 58 7.24 9.97 -17.81
CA LEU A 58 7.59 9.97 -16.40
C LEU A 58 8.98 10.55 -16.18
N ASP A 59 9.10 11.49 -15.25
CA ASP A 59 10.39 11.94 -14.72
C ASP A 59 11.14 10.74 -14.09
N PRO A 60 12.47 10.82 -13.93
CA PRO A 60 13.20 9.85 -13.12
C PRO A 60 12.62 9.72 -11.70
N ALA A 61 12.69 8.51 -11.16
CA ALA A 61 12.27 8.24 -9.77
C ALA A 61 12.93 9.19 -8.79
N ARG A 62 12.14 9.76 -7.88
CA ARG A 62 12.64 10.50 -6.73
C ARG A 62 12.06 9.93 -5.44
N PRO A 63 12.88 9.76 -4.39
CA PRO A 63 12.39 9.26 -3.13
C PRO A 63 11.39 10.22 -2.48
N LEU A 64 10.45 9.65 -1.72
CA LEU A 64 9.62 10.40 -0.79
C LEU A 64 10.35 10.54 0.55
N TYR A 65 10.15 11.68 1.20
CA TYR A 65 10.74 12.00 2.49
C TYR A 65 9.66 12.33 3.53
N CYS A 66 9.89 11.89 4.76
CA CYS A 66 9.17 12.35 5.94
C CYS A 66 10.20 12.87 6.93
N ASP A 67 10.03 14.11 7.41
CA ASP A 67 10.98 14.78 8.31
C ASP A 67 12.45 14.76 7.81
N GLY A 68 12.65 14.86 6.49
CA GLY A 68 13.96 14.86 5.86
C GLY A 68 14.63 13.48 5.76
N ILE A 69 13.94 12.41 6.15
CA ILE A 69 14.41 11.03 6.04
C ILE A 69 13.62 10.31 4.94
N ASN A 70 14.27 9.43 4.18
CA ASN A 70 13.59 8.62 3.17
C ASN A 70 12.40 7.88 3.79
N LEU A 71 11.23 8.02 3.16
CA LEU A 71 10.05 7.27 3.57
C LEU A 71 10.28 5.78 3.27
N HIS A 72 10.33 5.00 4.34
CA HIS A 72 10.61 3.57 4.28
C HIS A 72 9.55 2.77 5.03
N GLY A 73 9.20 1.61 4.50
CA GLY A 73 8.24 0.71 5.11
C GLY A 73 8.49 -0.74 4.74
N MET A 74 7.45 -1.55 4.77
CA MET A 74 7.55 -2.96 4.42
C MET A 74 7.77 -3.16 2.92
N TRP A 75 8.62 -4.12 2.60
CA TRP A 75 9.03 -4.48 1.26
C TRP A 75 7.87 -4.96 0.36
N ARG A 76 7.94 -4.61 -0.93
CA ARG A 76 6.97 -5.00 -1.97
C ARG A 76 5.53 -4.59 -1.69
N CYS A 77 5.28 -3.63 -0.81
CA CYS A 77 3.95 -3.11 -0.58
C CYS A 77 3.58 -2.06 -1.63
N ARG A 78 2.34 -2.14 -2.13
CA ARG A 78 1.78 -1.07 -2.96
C ARG A 78 1.18 -0.03 -2.05
N PRO A 79 1.59 1.24 -2.14
CA PRO A 79 0.94 2.31 -1.42
C PRO A 79 -0.46 2.57 -1.98
N ALA A 80 -1.34 3.16 -1.17
CA ALA A 80 -2.59 3.74 -1.62
C ALA A 80 -2.52 5.27 -1.53
N ALA A 81 -2.93 5.97 -2.57
CA ALA A 81 -3.04 7.42 -2.57
C ALA A 81 -4.47 7.85 -2.89
N ALA A 82 -4.97 8.87 -2.20
CA ALA A 82 -6.30 9.42 -2.43
C ALA A 82 -6.33 10.91 -2.09
N ARG A 83 -7.21 11.66 -2.78
CA ARG A 83 -7.50 13.05 -2.46
C ARG A 83 -8.61 13.14 -1.42
N ILE A 84 -8.37 13.89 -0.37
CA ILE A 84 -9.31 14.13 0.72
C ILE A 84 -9.43 15.65 0.91
N GLY A 85 -10.48 16.23 0.38
CA GLY A 85 -10.59 17.69 0.28
C GLY A 85 -9.42 18.26 -0.53
N ASP A 86 -8.68 19.20 0.05
CA ASP A 86 -7.53 19.84 -0.60
C ASP A 86 -6.20 19.09 -0.35
N ARG A 87 -6.22 18.02 0.42
CA ARG A 87 -5.02 17.25 0.78
C ARG A 87 -4.95 15.92 0.04
N VAL A 88 -3.74 15.43 -0.14
CA VAL A 88 -3.48 14.08 -0.64
C VAL A 88 -3.00 13.21 0.51
N ALA A 89 -3.74 12.13 0.74
CA ALA A 89 -3.39 11.06 1.67
C ALA A 89 -2.56 10.00 0.96
N LEU A 90 -1.56 9.47 1.66
CA LEU A 90 -0.77 8.32 1.26
C LEU A 90 -0.82 7.30 2.40
N VAL A 91 -1.27 6.09 2.13
CA VAL A 91 -1.24 4.99 3.10
C VAL A 91 -0.22 3.96 2.65
N ILE A 92 0.66 3.60 3.55
CA ILE A 92 1.68 2.57 3.36
C ILE A 92 1.60 1.52 4.48
N VAL A 93 2.37 0.45 4.36
CA VAL A 93 2.72 -0.42 5.50
C VAL A 93 4.07 0.06 6.02
N ASP A 94 4.12 0.56 7.25
CA ASP A 94 5.33 1.10 7.87
C ASP A 94 6.34 0.01 8.27
N GLY A 95 7.52 0.42 8.76
CA GLY A 95 8.57 -0.49 9.20
C GLY A 95 8.22 -1.33 10.43
N GLU A 96 7.16 -0.95 11.18
CA GLU A 96 6.62 -1.71 12.29
C GLU A 96 5.43 -2.60 11.90
N ASP A 97 5.21 -2.76 10.59
CA ASP A 97 4.18 -3.62 10.02
C ASP A 97 2.74 -3.15 10.29
N HIS A 98 2.52 -1.83 10.42
CA HIS A 98 1.20 -1.24 10.55
C HIS A 98 0.81 -0.42 9.31
N PHE A 99 -0.47 -0.28 9.06
CA PHE A 99 -0.97 0.67 8.08
C PHE A 99 -0.83 2.08 8.64
N HIS A 100 -0.12 2.93 7.90
CA HIS A 100 0.28 4.25 8.34
C HIS A 100 -0.11 5.30 7.31
N LEU A 101 -0.77 6.35 7.76
CA LEU A 101 -1.20 7.49 6.97
C LEU A 101 -0.11 8.55 6.93
N TYR A 102 0.14 9.08 5.76
CA TYR A 102 0.95 10.27 5.55
C TYR A 102 0.16 11.28 4.72
N TRP A 103 0.46 12.55 4.90
CA TRP A 103 -0.14 13.63 4.14
C TRP A 103 0.91 14.30 3.26
N ARG A 104 0.60 14.44 1.98
CA ARG A 104 1.49 15.14 1.05
C ARG A 104 1.66 16.60 1.47
N ILE A 105 2.91 17.07 1.55
CA ILE A 105 3.30 18.47 1.70
C ILE A 105 3.58 19.06 0.32
N ASP A 106 4.47 18.44 -0.43
CA ASP A 106 4.86 18.80 -1.78
C ASP A 106 5.12 17.54 -2.64
N ASP A 107 5.78 17.68 -3.78
CA ASP A 107 5.99 16.57 -4.71
C ASP A 107 6.81 15.42 -4.11
N TYR A 108 7.64 15.70 -3.12
CA TYR A 108 8.59 14.73 -2.57
C TYR A 108 8.58 14.62 -1.04
N ASN A 109 7.79 15.43 -0.36
CA ASN A 109 7.72 15.44 1.09
C ASN A 109 6.31 15.14 1.58
N VAL A 110 6.25 14.34 2.64
CA VAL A 110 5.03 14.01 3.36
C VAL A 110 5.21 14.30 4.84
N GLU A 111 4.12 14.55 5.55
CA GLU A 111 4.07 14.63 7.00
C GLU A 111 3.38 13.40 7.59
N ASP A 112 3.79 13.02 8.79
CA ASP A 112 3.21 11.89 9.52
C ASP A 112 1.75 12.19 9.93
N GLY A 113 0.84 11.34 9.49
CA GLY A 113 -0.58 11.37 9.84
C GLY A 113 -0.97 10.31 10.88
N GLY A 114 -0.01 9.47 11.30
CA GLY A 114 -0.20 8.42 12.30
C GLY A 114 -0.68 7.08 11.77
N LYS A 115 -0.62 6.09 12.63
CA LYS A 115 -1.08 4.73 12.31
C LYS A 115 -2.60 4.69 12.19
N LEU A 116 -3.10 4.00 11.17
CA LEU A 116 -4.55 3.83 10.98
C LEU A 116 -5.12 2.91 12.06
N PRO A 117 -6.15 3.35 12.80
CA PRO A 117 -6.74 2.56 13.87
C PRO A 117 -7.93 1.75 13.40
N GLN A 118 -8.15 0.61 14.04
CA GLN A 118 -9.44 -0.07 14.04
C GLN A 118 -10.44 0.69 14.94
N GLU A 119 -11.72 0.33 14.88
CA GLU A 119 -12.76 0.84 15.79
C GLU A 119 -12.39 0.73 17.27
N SER A 120 -11.65 -0.32 17.63
CA SER A 120 -11.12 -0.53 18.98
C SER A 120 -10.08 0.50 19.42
N GLY A 121 -9.61 1.35 18.50
CA GLY A 121 -8.51 2.29 18.70
C GLY A 121 -7.12 1.68 18.55
N LYS A 122 -7.00 0.37 18.32
CA LYS A 122 -5.70 -0.29 18.10
C LYS A 122 -5.23 -0.05 16.67
N PRO A 123 -3.93 0.14 16.43
CA PRO A 123 -3.37 0.19 15.07
C PRO A 123 -3.69 -1.08 14.28
N ILE A 124 -3.91 -0.92 12.99
CA ILE A 124 -4.12 -2.05 12.09
C ILE A 124 -2.76 -2.64 11.73
N GLY A 125 -2.51 -3.89 12.17
CA GLY A 125 -1.31 -4.63 11.78
C GLY A 125 -1.51 -5.36 10.45
N CYS A 126 -0.47 -5.40 9.62
CA CYS A 126 -0.50 -6.08 8.33
C CYS A 126 -0.27 -7.58 8.46
N SER A 127 0.84 -7.99 9.08
CA SER A 127 1.23 -9.40 9.21
C SER A 127 0.41 -10.17 10.24
N GLY A 128 0.12 -11.43 9.92
CA GLY A 128 -0.64 -12.31 10.82
C GLY A 128 -2.10 -11.90 11.06
N GLY A 129 -2.48 -10.73 10.55
CA GLY A 129 -3.82 -10.17 10.66
C GLY A 129 -4.44 -9.96 9.27
N VAL A 130 -4.51 -8.70 8.86
CA VAL A 130 -5.25 -8.27 7.67
C VAL A 130 -4.48 -8.55 6.38
N GLY A 131 -3.21 -8.23 6.33
CA GLY A 131 -2.38 -8.33 5.11
C GLY A 131 -1.77 -9.70 4.83
N GLY A 132 -1.86 -10.64 5.76
CA GLY A 132 -1.30 -11.99 5.64
C GLY A 132 0.17 -12.06 6.01
N LYS A 133 1.07 -12.27 5.05
CA LYS A 133 2.52 -12.29 5.29
C LYS A 133 3.09 -10.88 5.34
N SER A 134 4.14 -10.72 6.14
CA SER A 134 4.95 -9.49 6.17
C SER A 134 5.36 -9.07 4.76
N GLY A 135 5.15 -7.81 4.46
CA GLY A 135 5.33 -7.28 3.11
C GLY A 135 4.26 -7.76 2.11
N ARG A 136 4.36 -7.30 0.88
CA ARG A 136 3.50 -7.68 -0.27
C ARG A 136 2.03 -7.27 -0.20
N ALA A 137 1.58 -6.55 0.80
CA ALA A 137 0.23 -5.97 0.80
C ALA A 137 0.07 -5.00 -0.37
N LYS A 138 -1.10 -5.04 -1.00
CA LYS A 138 -1.48 -4.11 -2.07
C LYS A 138 -2.64 -3.29 -1.57
N LEU A 139 -2.42 -2.01 -1.32
CA LEU A 139 -3.40 -1.13 -0.74
C LEU A 139 -4.12 -0.33 -1.82
N ASP A 140 -5.38 -0.01 -1.56
CA ASP A 140 -6.14 0.99 -2.29
C ASP A 140 -7.12 1.69 -1.35
N LEU A 141 -7.40 2.96 -1.62
CA LEU A 141 -8.41 3.75 -0.92
C LEU A 141 -9.54 4.07 -1.90
N PHE A 142 -10.73 3.60 -1.59
CA PHE A 142 -11.89 3.77 -2.45
C PHE A 142 -13.17 3.80 -1.62
N ASP A 143 -14.12 4.64 -1.95
CA ASP A 143 -15.47 4.64 -1.35
C ASP A 143 -16.26 3.46 -1.90
N TRP A 144 -16.17 2.32 -1.23
CA TRP A 144 -16.72 1.06 -1.70
C TRP A 144 -18.25 0.99 -1.58
N ASN A 145 -18.77 1.47 -0.47
CA ASN A 145 -20.19 1.41 -0.16
C ASN A 145 -20.95 2.70 -0.57
N GLN A 146 -20.26 3.69 -1.15
CA GLN A 146 -20.78 4.97 -1.60
C GLN A 146 -21.39 5.83 -0.47
N ASP A 147 -20.80 5.77 0.71
CA ASP A 147 -21.19 6.59 1.86
C ASP A 147 -20.42 7.93 1.98
N GLY A 148 -19.50 8.19 1.05
CA GLY A 148 -18.63 9.37 1.02
C GLY A 148 -17.35 9.23 1.84
N HIS A 149 -17.12 8.08 2.48
CA HIS A 149 -15.90 7.78 3.20
C HIS A 149 -15.01 6.83 2.40
N LEU A 150 -13.70 7.06 2.46
CA LEU A 150 -12.75 6.19 1.78
C LEU A 150 -12.50 4.94 2.62
N ASP A 151 -12.83 3.80 2.06
CA ASP A 151 -12.55 2.49 2.63
C ASP A 151 -11.17 1.99 2.23
N LEU A 152 -10.64 1.02 2.98
CA LEU A 152 -9.34 0.42 2.70
C LEU A 152 -9.54 -0.96 2.05
N VAL A 153 -9.10 -1.08 0.81
CA VAL A 153 -9.06 -2.34 0.07
C VAL A 153 -7.64 -2.89 0.12
N ILE A 154 -7.51 -4.15 0.53
CA ILE A 154 -6.21 -4.78 0.78
C ILE A 154 -6.10 -6.07 -0.02
N GLY A 155 -5.21 -6.09 -1.01
CA GLY A 155 -4.77 -7.32 -1.65
C GLY A 155 -3.79 -8.04 -0.72
N THR A 156 -4.10 -9.28 -0.36
CA THR A 156 -3.35 -10.04 0.64
C THR A 156 -2.66 -11.26 0.04
N ASN A 157 -1.60 -11.70 0.72
CA ASN A 157 -0.94 -12.97 0.48
C ASN A 157 -1.07 -13.83 1.73
N ARG A 158 -2.23 -14.47 1.91
CA ARG A 158 -2.53 -15.31 3.08
C ARG A 158 -2.16 -16.75 2.85
N VAL A 159 -1.73 -17.40 3.93
CA VAL A 159 -1.58 -18.86 3.99
C VAL A 159 -2.78 -19.41 4.74
N ASN A 160 -3.68 -20.05 4.02
CA ASN A 160 -4.84 -20.70 4.62
C ASN A 160 -4.70 -22.22 4.54
N SER A 161 -5.09 -22.89 5.63
CA SER A 161 -5.33 -24.31 5.63
C SER A 161 -6.62 -24.60 4.85
N ILE A 162 -6.54 -25.39 3.80
CA ILE A 162 -7.71 -25.80 3.02
C ILE A 162 -8.27 -27.05 3.68
N PRO A 163 -9.52 -27.04 4.12
CA PRO A 163 -10.12 -28.25 4.67
C PRO A 163 -10.30 -29.32 3.60
N ASP A 164 -10.13 -30.56 3.99
CA ASP A 164 -10.51 -31.71 3.19
C ASP A 164 -12.00 -31.63 2.85
N ARG A 165 -12.34 -31.78 1.56
CA ARG A 165 -13.73 -31.66 1.08
C ARG A 165 -14.66 -32.72 1.64
N ALA A 166 -14.12 -33.87 1.99
CA ALA A 166 -14.93 -35.00 2.49
C ALA A 166 -15.18 -34.91 4.00
N THR A 167 -14.22 -34.41 4.78
CA THR A 167 -14.28 -34.40 6.25
C THR A 167 -14.47 -33.00 6.84
N GLY A 168 -14.22 -31.94 6.09
CA GLY A 168 -14.22 -30.58 6.61
C GLY A 168 -13.07 -30.25 7.55
N LEU A 169 -12.18 -31.21 7.80
CA LEU A 169 -11.06 -31.04 8.72
C LEU A 169 -9.81 -30.48 8.01
N PRO A 170 -8.96 -29.70 8.72
CA PRO A 170 -7.69 -29.27 8.17
C PRO A 170 -6.83 -30.49 7.77
N MET A 171 -6.31 -30.46 6.54
CA MET A 171 -5.36 -31.49 6.08
C MET A 171 -3.94 -31.13 6.52
N PRO A 172 -3.33 -31.84 7.49
CA PRO A 172 -1.96 -31.58 7.89
C PRO A 172 -0.98 -31.85 6.73
N GLY A 173 -0.21 -30.85 6.36
CA GLY A 173 0.89 -30.98 5.41
C GLY A 173 0.55 -30.90 3.93
N ILE A 174 -0.70 -31.04 3.51
CA ILE A 174 -1.10 -31.02 2.07
C ILE A 174 -2.02 -29.83 1.74
N GLY A 175 -2.66 -29.23 2.71
CA GLY A 175 -3.70 -28.22 2.55
C GLY A 175 -3.26 -26.77 2.75
N ILE A 176 -1.95 -26.47 2.77
CA ILE A 176 -1.49 -25.09 2.92
C ILE A 176 -1.35 -24.49 1.53
N LYS A 177 -2.31 -23.66 1.14
CA LYS A 177 -2.20 -22.84 -0.07
C LYS A 177 -2.02 -21.38 0.31
N THR A 178 -1.11 -20.72 -0.38
CA THR A 178 -1.07 -19.25 -0.40
C THR A 178 -2.23 -18.78 -1.26
N LEU A 179 -3.21 -18.15 -0.64
CA LEU A 179 -4.34 -17.56 -1.33
C LEU A 179 -4.17 -16.04 -1.36
N GLY A 180 -4.25 -15.46 -2.56
CA GLY A 180 -4.48 -14.04 -2.72
C GLY A 180 -5.96 -13.78 -2.54
N THR A 181 -6.35 -13.12 -1.46
CA THR A 181 -7.74 -12.70 -1.22
C THR A 181 -7.77 -11.19 -1.03
N PRO A 182 -8.68 -10.47 -1.69
CA PRO A 182 -8.95 -9.10 -1.31
C PRO A 182 -9.66 -9.09 0.06
N LEU A 183 -9.39 -8.08 0.85
CA LEU A 183 -10.10 -7.75 2.06
C LEU A 183 -10.60 -6.33 1.96
N LEU A 184 -11.75 -6.09 2.51
CA LEU A 184 -12.37 -4.78 2.65
C LEU A 184 -12.42 -4.40 4.12
N MET A 185 -12.01 -3.18 4.44
CA MET A 185 -12.18 -2.58 5.75
C MET A 185 -12.96 -1.27 5.57
N LEU A 186 -14.21 -1.26 6.00
CA LEU A 186 -15.05 -0.07 5.93
C LEU A 186 -14.58 1.00 6.90
N ASN A 187 -14.55 2.24 6.45
CA ASN A 187 -14.23 3.39 7.26
C ASN A 187 -15.45 3.86 8.05
N THR A 188 -15.50 3.53 9.33
CA THR A 188 -16.58 3.93 10.25
C THR A 188 -16.34 5.30 10.89
N GLY A 189 -15.23 5.95 10.56
CA GLY A 189 -14.90 7.30 10.97
C GLY A 189 -15.27 8.34 9.92
N THR A 190 -14.36 9.28 9.69
CA THR A 190 -14.45 10.26 8.60
C THR A 190 -13.16 10.21 7.79
N ASN A 191 -13.15 10.81 6.59
CA ASN A 191 -11.92 10.88 5.78
C ASN A 191 -10.78 11.65 6.47
N ALA A 192 -11.09 12.59 7.37
CA ALA A 192 -10.09 13.32 8.16
C ALA A 192 -9.64 12.56 9.42
N LYS A 193 -10.47 11.64 9.92
CA LYS A 193 -10.20 10.81 11.11
C LYS A 193 -10.66 9.39 10.83
N MET A 194 -9.91 8.70 10.01
CA MET A 194 -10.25 7.34 9.59
C MET A 194 -10.24 6.38 10.76
N LYS A 195 -11.24 5.51 10.81
CA LYS A 195 -11.32 4.34 11.68
C LYS A 195 -11.92 3.21 10.89
N PHE A 196 -11.38 2.04 11.00
CA PHE A 196 -11.78 0.94 10.16
C PHE A 196 -12.45 -0.18 10.94
N ALA A 197 -13.55 -0.69 10.39
CA ALA A 197 -14.19 -1.91 10.84
C ALA A 197 -13.23 -3.12 10.71
N ARG A 198 -13.64 -4.26 11.27
CA ARG A 198 -12.93 -5.51 11.01
C ARG A 198 -13.02 -5.87 9.53
N PRO A 199 -11.99 -6.49 8.96
CA PRO A 199 -12.01 -6.88 7.55
C PRO A 199 -13.09 -7.93 7.26
N GLU A 200 -13.72 -7.76 6.11
CA GLU A 200 -14.62 -8.70 5.47
C GLU A 200 -13.96 -9.42 4.30
#